data_140ad03f5d0302b21bca201cddddd408
#
_entry.id   140ad03f5d0302b21bca201cddddd408
#
_cell.length_a   1.000
_cell.length_b   1.000
_cell.length_c   1.000
_cell.angle_alpha   90.00
_cell.angle_beta   90.00
_cell.angle_gamma   90.00
#
_symmetry.space_group_name_H-M   'P 1'
#
loop_
_entity.id
_entity.type
_entity.pdbx_description
1 polymer ?
#
loop_
_entity_poly.entity_id
_entity_poly.type
_entity_poly.pdbx_seq_one_letter_code
_entity_poly.pdbx_strand_id
1 'polypeptide(L)'
;MTVIIDLTPIRDDTGPARLLAMVEGRSKQAFKTWLAAQPKAWRAGVEVVAMDGFTGFKTATAEELPDAVAVMDPFHVVRLAGDALDRCRRRVQQTLHGHRGHAADPLYRARRTLHTGADLLTDRQQTRLDALFAGDDHVQVEATWAVYQRMVAAYREPDPAKGRILMHAVIEAIGSGVPTVLAEVIVLGRTLKKRASDILAYFDRPGTSNGPTEALNGRLEHLRGSALGFRNLTNYIA
;
A
#
# COMPACT_ATOMS: atom_id res chain seq x y z
N MET A 1 -2.75 -17.70 -5.37
CA MET A 1 -1.47 -18.18 -4.85
C MET A 1 -0.96 -17.20 -3.81
N THR A 2 -0.39 -17.69 -2.71
CA THR A 2 0.30 -16.89 -1.69
C THR A 2 1.79 -17.23 -1.76
N VAL A 3 2.63 -16.22 -1.97
CA VAL A 3 4.08 -16.35 -2.01
C VAL A 3 4.64 -15.90 -0.66
N ILE A 4 5.51 -16.70 -0.08
CA ILE A 4 6.12 -16.46 1.22
C ILE A 4 7.63 -16.44 1.03
N ILE A 5 8.26 -15.36 1.49
CA ILE A 5 9.69 -15.13 1.34
C ILE A 5 10.35 -14.80 2.68
N ASP A 6 11.61 -15.14 2.79
CA ASP A 6 12.51 -14.72 3.87
C ASP A 6 13.21 -13.42 3.46
N LEU A 7 13.00 -12.37 4.23
CA LEU A 7 13.61 -11.05 4.06
C LEU A 7 14.88 -10.86 4.91
N THR A 8 15.20 -11.81 5.78
CA THR A 8 16.35 -11.74 6.69
C THR A 8 17.65 -11.42 5.94
N PRO A 9 17.96 -12.05 4.79
CA PRO A 9 19.20 -11.74 4.08
C PRO A 9 19.31 -10.28 3.60
N ILE A 10 18.17 -9.66 3.24
CA ILE A 10 18.14 -8.24 2.87
C ILE A 10 18.35 -7.36 4.09
N ARG A 11 17.67 -7.67 5.20
CA ARG A 11 17.79 -6.93 6.46
C ARG A 11 19.22 -6.94 7.00
N ASP A 12 19.87 -8.10 6.92
CA ASP A 12 21.19 -8.33 7.49
C ASP A 12 22.34 -8.07 6.48
N ASP A 13 22.02 -7.55 5.28
CA ASP A 13 22.95 -7.29 4.16
C ASP A 13 23.79 -8.52 3.78
N THR A 14 23.20 -9.72 3.88
CA THR A 14 23.87 -11.00 3.58
C THR A 14 23.50 -11.59 2.24
N GLY A 15 22.53 -10.97 1.53
CA GLY A 15 22.11 -11.41 0.19
C GLY A 15 20.66 -11.10 -0.17
N PRO A 16 20.20 -11.63 -1.30
CA PRO A 16 18.83 -11.41 -1.76
C PRO A 16 17.79 -12.17 -0.91
N ALA A 17 16.53 -11.71 -0.99
CA ALA A 17 15.40 -12.43 -0.41
C ALA A 17 15.31 -13.88 -0.93
N ARG A 18 14.88 -14.79 -0.07
CA ARG A 18 14.74 -16.22 -0.40
C ARG A 18 13.27 -16.63 -0.45
N LEU A 19 12.90 -17.40 -1.48
CA LEU A 19 11.59 -18.02 -1.55
C LEU A 19 11.52 -19.14 -0.51
N LEU A 20 10.54 -19.07 0.39
CA LEU A 20 10.26 -20.13 1.37
C LEU A 20 9.18 -21.08 0.87
N ALA A 21 8.09 -20.53 0.31
CA ALA A 21 7.00 -21.34 -0.19
C ALA A 21 6.11 -20.60 -1.17
N MET A 22 5.42 -21.37 -2.01
CA MET A 22 4.29 -20.96 -2.81
C MET A 22 3.08 -21.81 -2.41
N VAL A 23 2.08 -21.18 -1.78
CA VAL A 23 0.90 -21.86 -1.25
C VAL A 23 -0.30 -21.59 -2.15
N GLU A 24 -1.07 -22.62 -2.46
CA GLU A 24 -2.29 -22.47 -3.24
C GLU A 24 -3.34 -21.62 -2.51
N GLY A 25 -3.99 -20.73 -3.24
CA GLY A 25 -4.99 -19.80 -2.71
C GLY A 25 -4.40 -18.50 -2.15
N ARG A 26 -5.28 -17.52 -1.96
CA ARG A 26 -4.98 -16.23 -1.31
C ARG A 26 -6.00 -16.01 -0.20
N SER A 27 -5.93 -16.83 0.83
CA SER A 27 -6.86 -16.79 1.95
C SER A 27 -6.12 -16.77 3.29
N LYS A 28 -6.83 -16.33 4.34
CA LYS A 28 -6.35 -16.46 5.72
C LYS A 28 -5.96 -17.91 6.01
N GLN A 29 -6.83 -18.86 5.64
CA GLN A 29 -6.65 -20.27 5.97
C GLN A 29 -5.41 -20.87 5.30
N ALA A 30 -5.18 -20.56 4.01
CA ALA A 30 -4.01 -21.07 3.30
C ALA A 30 -2.71 -20.63 3.98
N PHE A 31 -2.60 -19.35 4.33
CA PHE A 31 -1.42 -18.83 5.02
C PHE A 31 -1.30 -19.36 6.44
N LYS A 32 -2.40 -19.41 7.20
CA LYS A 32 -2.43 -19.96 8.55
C LYS A 32 -1.97 -21.43 8.60
N THR A 33 -2.51 -22.27 7.71
CA THR A 33 -2.15 -23.69 7.63
C THR A 33 -0.66 -23.87 7.35
N TRP A 34 -0.09 -23.06 6.44
CA TRP A 34 1.33 -23.11 6.15
C TRP A 34 2.17 -22.70 7.38
N LEU A 35 1.82 -21.62 8.08
CA LEU A 35 2.50 -21.18 9.29
C LEU A 35 2.45 -22.25 10.39
N ALA A 36 1.27 -22.84 10.63
CA ALA A 36 1.07 -23.86 11.66
C ALA A 36 1.91 -25.12 11.41
N ALA A 37 2.19 -25.44 10.13
CA ALA A 37 3.03 -26.57 9.74
C ALA A 37 4.53 -26.33 10.00
N GLN A 38 4.96 -25.09 10.28
CA GLN A 38 6.37 -24.80 10.56
C GLN A 38 6.76 -25.22 11.99
N PRO A 39 8.03 -25.64 12.21
CA PRO A 39 8.51 -25.99 13.54
C PRO A 39 8.30 -24.84 14.55
N LYS A 40 8.01 -25.16 15.81
CA LYS A 40 7.83 -24.15 16.86
C LYS A 40 9.03 -23.22 17.00
N ALA A 41 10.25 -23.77 16.93
CA ALA A 41 11.48 -22.98 17.00
C ALA A 41 11.59 -21.97 15.84
N TRP A 42 11.20 -22.37 14.64
CA TRP A 42 11.17 -21.48 13.49
C TRP A 42 10.15 -20.35 13.71
N ARG A 43 8.92 -20.69 14.12
CA ARG A 43 7.87 -19.69 14.39
C ARG A 43 8.27 -18.69 15.48
N ALA A 44 8.90 -19.19 16.56
CA ALA A 44 9.40 -18.33 17.65
C ALA A 44 10.55 -17.41 17.21
N GLY A 45 11.28 -17.75 16.16
CA GLY A 45 12.34 -16.92 15.58
C GLY A 45 11.85 -15.84 14.59
N VAL A 46 10.56 -15.81 14.25
CA VAL A 46 10.00 -14.78 13.36
C VAL A 46 9.70 -13.51 14.14
N GLU A 47 10.50 -12.48 13.94
CA GLU A 47 10.37 -11.19 14.63
C GLU A 47 9.41 -10.23 13.93
N VAL A 48 9.39 -10.26 12.59
CA VAL A 48 8.65 -9.29 11.77
C VAL A 48 8.00 -9.98 10.59
N VAL A 49 6.75 -9.62 10.29
CA VAL A 49 6.04 -10.06 9.10
C VAL A 49 5.58 -8.85 8.28
N ALA A 50 6.23 -8.62 7.15
CA ALA A 50 5.79 -7.65 6.15
C ALA A 50 4.64 -8.22 5.33
N MET A 51 3.55 -7.47 5.16
CA MET A 51 2.38 -7.93 4.44
C MET A 51 1.68 -6.81 3.69
N ASP A 52 0.89 -7.19 2.70
CA ASP A 52 -0.05 -6.29 2.04
C ASP A 52 -1.25 -5.93 2.95
N GLY A 53 -2.19 -5.15 2.43
CA GLY A 53 -3.38 -4.72 3.17
C GLY A 53 -4.39 -5.82 3.50
N PHE A 54 -4.18 -7.08 3.09
CA PHE A 54 -5.15 -8.16 3.30
C PHE A 54 -5.28 -8.55 4.77
N THR A 55 -6.45 -8.30 5.35
CA THR A 55 -6.72 -8.53 6.79
C THR A 55 -6.53 -9.99 7.20
N GLY A 56 -6.77 -10.93 6.28
CA GLY A 56 -6.58 -12.36 6.53
C GLY A 56 -5.16 -12.74 6.88
N PHE A 57 -4.16 -12.10 6.27
CA PHE A 57 -2.75 -12.34 6.61
C PHE A 57 -2.41 -11.81 8.00
N LYS A 58 -2.86 -10.60 8.35
CA LYS A 58 -2.69 -10.07 9.71
C LYS A 58 -3.25 -11.00 10.77
N THR A 59 -4.48 -11.50 10.55
CA THR A 59 -5.13 -12.40 11.51
C THR A 59 -4.37 -13.73 11.64
N ALA A 60 -3.94 -14.32 10.52
CA ALA A 60 -3.16 -15.55 10.53
C ALA A 60 -1.82 -15.37 11.26
N THR A 61 -1.14 -14.22 11.02
CA THR A 61 0.10 -13.87 11.73
C THR A 61 -0.13 -13.77 13.23
N ALA A 62 -1.16 -13.04 13.67
CA ALA A 62 -1.46 -12.89 15.10
C ALA A 62 -1.82 -14.22 15.78
N GLU A 63 -2.43 -15.17 15.05
CA GLU A 63 -2.79 -16.49 15.59
C GLU A 63 -1.62 -17.47 15.65
N GLU A 64 -0.70 -17.44 14.71
CA GLU A 64 0.38 -18.43 14.59
C GLU A 64 1.76 -17.90 15.00
N LEU A 65 1.95 -16.58 14.99
CA LEU A 65 3.19 -15.88 15.33
C LEU A 65 2.89 -14.73 16.30
N PRO A 66 2.45 -15.03 17.53
CA PRO A 66 1.94 -14.02 18.48
C PRO A 66 2.98 -12.97 18.86
N ASP A 67 4.28 -13.33 18.83
CA ASP A 67 5.38 -12.45 19.19
C ASP A 67 5.91 -11.61 18.02
N ALA A 68 5.48 -11.92 16.80
CA ALA A 68 5.93 -11.22 15.60
C ALA A 68 5.21 -9.87 15.40
N VAL A 69 5.98 -8.85 15.04
CA VAL A 69 5.43 -7.54 14.68
C VAL A 69 4.91 -7.57 13.24
N ALA A 70 3.62 -7.30 13.08
CA ALA A 70 3.02 -7.14 11.77
C ALA A 70 3.32 -5.74 11.21
N VAL A 71 3.89 -5.66 10.03
CA VAL A 71 4.19 -4.41 9.32
C VAL A 71 3.41 -4.38 8.02
N MET A 72 2.60 -3.35 7.84
CA MET A 72 1.91 -3.12 6.57
C MET A 72 2.84 -2.40 5.60
N ASP A 73 2.99 -2.97 4.41
CA ASP A 73 3.89 -2.44 3.38
C ASP A 73 3.56 -0.99 3.02
N PRO A 74 4.55 -0.08 3.02
CA PRO A 74 4.39 1.34 2.70
C PRO A 74 3.74 1.60 1.35
N PHE A 75 4.12 0.83 0.32
CA PHE A 75 3.53 0.97 -1.02
C PHE A 75 2.03 0.73 -0.99
N HIS A 76 1.58 -0.30 -0.26
CA HIS A 76 0.16 -0.59 -0.09
C HIS A 76 -0.59 0.51 0.67
N VAL A 77 0.04 1.09 1.70
CA VAL A 77 -0.56 2.20 2.46
C VAL A 77 -0.74 3.44 1.57
N VAL A 78 0.30 3.83 0.84
CA VAL A 78 0.24 4.97 -0.10
C VAL A 78 -0.76 4.70 -1.22
N ARG A 79 -0.82 3.46 -1.72
CA ARG A 79 -1.81 3.04 -2.72
C ARG A 79 -3.25 3.24 -2.25
N LEU A 80 -3.57 2.96 -0.97
CA LEU A 80 -4.91 3.22 -0.44
C LEU A 80 -5.30 4.69 -0.58
N ALA A 81 -4.38 5.61 -0.32
CA ALA A 81 -4.62 7.04 -0.50
C ALA A 81 -4.72 7.43 -1.99
N GLY A 82 -3.88 6.86 -2.84
CA GLY A 82 -3.97 7.03 -4.29
C GLY A 82 -5.30 6.56 -4.87
N ASP A 83 -5.80 5.40 -4.41
CA ASP A 83 -7.10 4.87 -4.80
C ASP A 83 -8.26 5.76 -4.30
N ALA A 84 -8.13 6.34 -3.11
CA ALA A 84 -9.11 7.30 -2.59
C ALA A 84 -9.12 8.58 -3.45
N LEU A 85 -7.95 9.12 -3.78
CA LEU A 85 -7.78 10.28 -4.66
C LEU A 85 -8.39 10.03 -6.04
N ASP A 86 -8.12 8.87 -6.64
CA ASP A 86 -8.67 8.52 -7.95
C ASP A 86 -10.19 8.35 -7.92
N ARG A 87 -10.76 7.80 -6.85
CA ARG A 87 -12.22 7.71 -6.68
C ARG A 87 -12.83 9.09 -6.53
N CYS A 88 -12.27 9.95 -5.68
CA CYS A 88 -12.72 11.33 -5.50
C CYS A 88 -12.68 12.09 -6.84
N ARG A 89 -11.55 12.06 -7.54
CA ARG A 89 -11.37 12.68 -8.84
C ARG A 89 -12.44 12.24 -9.84
N ARG A 90 -12.70 10.93 -9.95
CA ARG A 90 -13.70 10.38 -10.88
C ARG A 90 -15.12 10.78 -10.50
N ARG A 91 -15.43 10.82 -9.21
CA ARG A 91 -16.74 11.26 -8.72
C ARG A 91 -16.97 12.73 -9.04
N VAL A 92 -16.00 13.60 -8.73
CA VAL A 92 -16.09 15.03 -9.04
C VAL A 92 -16.25 15.25 -10.55
N GLN A 93 -15.45 14.56 -11.39
CA GLN A 93 -15.63 14.63 -12.85
C GLN A 93 -17.03 14.21 -13.30
N GLN A 94 -17.54 13.10 -12.74
CA GLN A 94 -18.90 12.65 -13.09
C GLN A 94 -19.97 13.65 -12.66
N THR A 95 -19.77 14.32 -11.53
CA THR A 95 -20.69 15.34 -11.04
C THR A 95 -20.66 16.59 -11.93
N LEU A 96 -19.47 17.04 -12.34
CA LEU A 96 -19.32 18.26 -13.14
C LEU A 96 -19.71 18.10 -14.61
N HIS A 97 -19.40 16.94 -15.20
CA HIS A 97 -19.46 16.74 -16.64
C HIS A 97 -20.44 15.65 -17.09
N GLY A 98 -21.04 14.90 -16.17
CA GLY A 98 -21.94 13.79 -16.48
C GLY A 98 -21.27 12.54 -17.08
N HIS A 99 -19.93 12.48 -17.15
CA HIS A 99 -19.16 11.36 -17.71
C HIS A 99 -17.84 11.12 -16.95
N ARG A 100 -17.18 9.97 -17.22
CA ARG A 100 -15.98 9.54 -16.49
C ARG A 100 -14.67 10.23 -16.88
N GLY A 101 -14.73 11.25 -17.69
CA GLY A 101 -13.59 12.05 -18.11
C GLY A 101 -13.15 11.78 -19.56
N HIS A 102 -13.00 12.86 -20.28
CA HIS A 102 -12.43 12.90 -21.62
C HIS A 102 -11.06 13.52 -21.60
N ALA A 103 -10.31 13.37 -22.68
CA ALA A 103 -8.96 13.94 -22.80
C ALA A 103 -8.91 15.46 -22.63
N ALA A 104 -10.03 16.15 -22.85
CA ALA A 104 -10.16 17.60 -22.68
C ALA A 104 -10.34 18.01 -21.20
N ASP A 105 -10.85 17.13 -20.33
CA ASP A 105 -11.16 17.48 -18.95
C ASP A 105 -9.91 17.76 -18.13
N PRO A 106 -9.84 18.87 -17.40
CA PRO A 106 -8.67 19.23 -16.59
C PRO A 106 -8.29 18.14 -15.57
N LEU A 107 -9.24 17.61 -14.81
CA LEU A 107 -9.01 16.53 -13.84
C LEU A 107 -8.54 15.23 -14.50
N TYR A 108 -9.06 14.87 -15.67
CA TYR A 108 -8.59 13.69 -16.41
C TYR A 108 -7.14 13.86 -16.87
N ARG A 109 -6.79 15.04 -17.37
CA ARG A 109 -5.41 15.37 -17.79
C ARG A 109 -4.43 15.37 -16.63
N ALA A 110 -4.86 15.78 -15.44
CA ALA A 110 -4.04 15.82 -14.22
C ALA A 110 -3.86 14.45 -13.56
N ARG A 111 -4.58 13.40 -13.97
CA ARG A 111 -4.63 12.09 -13.27
C ARG A 111 -3.28 11.46 -12.93
N ARG A 112 -2.26 11.64 -13.77
CA ARG A 112 -0.90 11.13 -13.48
C ARG A 112 -0.13 12.07 -12.57
N THR A 113 -0.25 13.38 -12.79
CA THR A 113 0.41 14.42 -12.00
C THR A 113 -0.05 14.38 -10.55
N LEU A 114 -1.33 14.10 -10.29
CA LEU A 114 -1.89 13.96 -8.96
C LEU A 114 -1.24 12.82 -8.13
N HIS A 115 -0.68 11.79 -8.80
CA HIS A 115 0.06 10.72 -8.13
C HIS A 115 1.57 10.98 -8.00
N THR A 116 2.06 12.09 -8.52
CA THR A 116 3.46 12.49 -8.33
C THR A 116 3.61 13.11 -6.94
N GLY A 117 4.67 12.75 -6.21
CA GLY A 117 4.99 13.42 -4.94
C GLY A 117 5.26 14.91 -5.17
N ALA A 118 4.78 15.77 -4.27
CA ALA A 118 4.86 17.22 -4.44
C ALA A 118 6.30 17.71 -4.63
N ASP A 119 7.25 17.06 -3.97
CA ASP A 119 8.70 17.31 -4.07
C ASP A 119 9.33 16.88 -5.40
N LEU A 120 8.63 16.13 -6.24
CA LEU A 120 9.07 15.65 -7.56
C LEU A 120 8.33 16.33 -8.72
N LEU A 121 7.44 17.27 -8.42
CA LEU A 121 6.73 18.00 -9.44
C LEU A 121 7.68 18.96 -10.17
N THR A 122 7.62 18.97 -11.49
CA THR A 122 8.25 20.04 -12.28
C THR A 122 7.45 21.33 -12.15
N ASP A 123 8.08 22.50 -12.36
CA ASP A 123 7.41 23.80 -12.32
C ASP A 123 6.15 23.84 -13.21
N ARG A 124 6.22 23.23 -14.39
CA ARG A 124 5.09 23.12 -15.31
C ARG A 124 3.95 22.27 -14.74
N GLN A 125 4.27 21.21 -13.99
CA GLN A 125 3.26 20.36 -13.35
C GLN A 125 2.63 21.09 -12.17
N GLN A 126 3.46 21.77 -11.37
CA GLN A 126 2.99 22.60 -10.26
C GLN A 126 2.04 23.69 -10.75
N THR A 127 2.45 24.49 -11.73
CA THR A 127 1.59 25.54 -12.32
C THR A 127 0.24 24.98 -12.81
N ARG A 128 0.23 23.77 -13.37
CA ARG A 128 -1.03 23.14 -13.81
C ARG A 128 -1.92 22.71 -12.64
N LEU A 129 -1.32 22.22 -11.55
CA LEU A 129 -2.09 21.87 -10.35
C LEU A 129 -2.62 23.12 -9.66
N ASP A 130 -1.82 24.18 -9.57
CA ASP A 130 -2.26 25.47 -9.00
C ASP A 130 -3.45 26.03 -9.80
N ALA A 131 -3.38 26.02 -11.12
CA ALA A 131 -4.48 26.44 -11.98
C ALA A 131 -5.72 25.50 -11.86
N LEU A 132 -5.49 24.20 -11.63
CA LEU A 132 -6.57 23.23 -11.43
C LEU A 132 -7.31 23.48 -10.11
N PHE A 133 -6.58 23.81 -9.05
CA PHE A 133 -7.11 24.02 -7.70
C PHE A 133 -7.55 25.48 -7.41
N ALA A 134 -7.29 26.40 -8.33
CA ALA A 134 -7.72 27.80 -8.17
C ALA A 134 -9.25 27.98 -8.19
N GLY A 135 -10.01 26.98 -8.65
CA GLY A 135 -11.47 27.02 -8.71
C GLY A 135 -12.13 26.15 -7.66
N ASP A 136 -13.28 26.56 -7.17
CA ASP A 136 -14.05 25.86 -6.13
C ASP A 136 -14.54 24.46 -6.55
N ASP A 137 -14.65 24.21 -7.83
CA ASP A 137 -15.14 22.95 -8.39
C ASP A 137 -14.28 21.73 -8.03
N HIS A 138 -13.00 21.95 -7.74
CA HIS A 138 -12.02 20.89 -7.49
C HIS A 138 -11.55 20.79 -6.02
N VAL A 139 -12.11 21.57 -5.12
CA VAL A 139 -11.75 21.63 -3.68
C VAL A 139 -11.71 20.24 -3.02
N GLN A 140 -12.64 19.34 -3.38
CA GLN A 140 -12.66 17.99 -2.81
C GLN A 140 -11.46 17.15 -3.30
N VAL A 141 -11.05 17.33 -4.54
CA VAL A 141 -9.88 16.65 -5.12
C VAL A 141 -8.61 17.20 -4.49
N GLU A 142 -8.50 18.52 -4.34
CA GLU A 142 -7.39 19.18 -3.68
C GLU A 142 -7.21 18.70 -2.23
N ALA A 143 -8.29 18.69 -1.44
CA ALA A 143 -8.26 18.21 -0.06
C ALA A 143 -7.83 16.73 0.04
N THR A 144 -8.31 15.89 -0.87
CA THR A 144 -7.92 14.47 -0.93
C THR A 144 -6.47 14.31 -1.38
N TRP A 145 -6.01 15.13 -2.32
CA TRP A 145 -4.63 15.18 -2.78
C TRP A 145 -3.68 15.62 -1.66
N ALA A 146 -4.07 16.61 -0.87
CA ALA A 146 -3.29 17.04 0.30
C ALA A 146 -3.09 15.91 1.31
N VAL A 147 -4.11 15.09 1.56
CA VAL A 147 -3.97 13.89 2.41
C VAL A 147 -2.99 12.89 1.80
N TYR A 148 -3.11 12.59 0.50
CA TYR A 148 -2.19 11.72 -0.21
C TYR A 148 -0.73 12.22 -0.11
N GLN A 149 -0.48 13.50 -0.35
CA GLN A 149 0.87 14.10 -0.26
C GLN A 149 1.45 14.02 1.16
N ARG A 150 0.64 14.26 2.18
CA ARG A 150 1.09 14.11 3.58
C ARG A 150 1.51 12.68 3.91
N MET A 151 0.82 11.67 3.37
CA MET A 151 1.21 10.26 3.54
C MET A 151 2.51 9.94 2.80
N VAL A 152 2.67 10.45 1.57
CA VAL A 152 3.92 10.32 0.81
C VAL A 152 5.08 10.96 1.55
N ALA A 153 4.89 12.19 2.05
CA ALA A 153 5.91 12.91 2.82
C ALA A 153 6.32 12.18 4.09
N ALA A 154 5.38 11.58 4.82
CA ALA A 154 5.68 10.79 6.01
C ALA A 154 6.61 9.60 5.72
N TYR A 155 6.39 8.88 4.62
CA TYR A 155 7.25 7.75 4.22
C TYR A 155 8.58 8.19 3.58
N ARG A 156 8.68 9.41 3.10
CA ARG A 156 9.92 9.99 2.54
C ARG A 156 10.77 10.71 3.55
N GLU A 157 10.26 10.94 4.75
CA GLU A 157 11.02 11.58 5.82
C GLU A 157 12.23 10.70 6.17
N PRO A 158 13.48 11.24 6.06
CA PRO A 158 14.68 10.47 6.33
C PRO A 158 14.81 10.01 7.78
N ASP A 159 14.25 10.76 8.73
CA ASP A 159 14.19 10.40 10.13
C ASP A 159 12.93 9.57 10.41
N PRO A 160 13.07 8.24 10.70
CA PRO A 160 11.90 7.39 10.94
C PRO A 160 11.03 7.87 12.10
N ALA A 161 11.60 8.46 13.15
CA ALA A 161 10.83 8.96 14.29
C ALA A 161 9.94 10.14 13.87
N LYS A 162 10.45 11.05 13.04
CA LYS A 162 9.66 12.14 12.46
C LYS A 162 8.63 11.62 11.49
N GLY A 163 9.00 10.68 10.61
CA GLY A 163 8.08 10.02 9.68
C GLY A 163 6.89 9.39 10.42
N ARG A 164 7.15 8.72 11.56
CA ARG A 164 6.13 8.15 12.43
C ARG A 164 5.18 9.21 12.98
N ILE A 165 5.72 10.33 13.46
CA ILE A 165 4.91 11.46 13.97
C ILE A 165 4.02 12.03 12.86
N LEU A 166 4.57 12.24 11.66
CA LEU A 166 3.82 12.75 10.50
C LEU A 166 2.70 11.79 10.11
N MET A 167 2.99 10.49 10.02
CA MET A 167 1.97 9.49 9.67
C MET A 167 0.88 9.39 10.75
N HIS A 168 1.25 9.39 12.03
CA HIS A 168 0.29 9.41 13.12
C HIS A 168 -0.63 10.63 13.05
N ALA A 169 -0.06 11.82 12.80
CA ALA A 169 -0.84 13.05 12.63
C ALA A 169 -1.82 12.97 11.44
N VAL A 170 -1.45 12.29 10.34
CA VAL A 170 -2.39 12.04 9.23
C VAL A 170 -3.52 11.13 9.66
N ILE A 171 -3.20 10.00 10.32
CA ILE A 171 -4.21 9.03 10.79
C ILE A 171 -5.21 9.71 11.72
N GLU A 172 -4.75 10.52 12.66
CA GLU A 172 -5.63 11.27 13.59
C GLU A 172 -6.47 12.31 12.85
N ALA A 173 -5.85 13.10 11.96
CA ALA A 173 -6.53 14.17 11.24
C ALA A 173 -7.70 13.67 10.37
N ILE A 174 -7.57 12.47 9.77
CA ILE A 174 -8.63 11.91 8.92
C ILE A 174 -9.41 10.77 9.59
N GLY A 175 -9.06 10.44 10.84
CA GLY A 175 -9.71 9.38 11.63
C GLY A 175 -11.09 9.77 12.16
N SER A 176 -11.39 11.08 12.24
CA SER A 176 -12.64 11.63 12.70
C SER A 176 -12.83 13.07 12.22
N GLY A 177 -14.08 13.57 12.20
CA GLY A 177 -14.36 14.97 11.87
C GLY A 177 -14.21 15.37 10.40
N VAL A 178 -13.99 14.41 9.50
CA VAL A 178 -13.88 14.69 8.06
C VAL A 178 -15.27 15.06 7.51
N PRO A 179 -15.39 16.16 6.73
CA PRO A 179 -16.63 16.55 6.10
C PRO A 179 -17.21 15.44 5.21
N THR A 180 -18.55 15.28 5.24
CA THR A 180 -19.26 14.20 4.51
C THR A 180 -19.04 14.23 3.00
N VAL A 181 -18.75 15.39 2.44
CA VAL A 181 -18.42 15.58 1.02
C VAL A 181 -17.11 14.89 0.61
N LEU A 182 -16.25 14.55 1.57
CA LEU A 182 -15.00 13.83 1.38
C LEU A 182 -15.16 12.33 1.72
N ALA A 183 -16.17 11.69 1.14
CA ALA A 183 -16.53 10.30 1.45
C ALA A 183 -15.35 9.33 1.31
N GLU A 184 -14.48 9.54 0.33
CA GLU A 184 -13.31 8.70 0.08
C GLU A 184 -12.24 8.84 1.17
N VAL A 185 -12.08 10.05 1.71
CA VAL A 185 -11.17 10.32 2.85
C VAL A 185 -11.72 9.71 4.13
N ILE A 186 -13.03 9.73 4.35
CA ILE A 186 -13.68 9.06 5.49
C ILE A 186 -13.40 7.56 5.46
N VAL A 187 -13.55 6.92 4.29
CA VAL A 187 -13.27 5.48 4.13
C VAL A 187 -11.79 5.18 4.35
N LEU A 188 -10.90 6.02 3.81
CA LEU A 188 -9.46 5.93 4.02
C LEU A 188 -9.13 6.04 5.52
N GLY A 189 -9.64 7.06 6.20
CA GLY A 189 -9.40 7.32 7.62
C GLY A 189 -9.80 6.15 8.51
N ARG A 190 -10.97 5.55 8.27
CA ARG A 190 -11.41 4.34 8.98
C ARG A 190 -10.45 3.17 8.78
N THR A 191 -9.96 2.99 7.56
CA THR A 191 -9.00 1.92 7.23
C THR A 191 -7.66 2.16 7.90
N LEU A 192 -7.11 3.36 7.82
CA LEU A 192 -5.84 3.70 8.45
C LEU A 192 -5.91 3.61 9.98
N LYS A 193 -6.99 4.10 10.59
CA LYS A 193 -7.21 4.00 12.05
C LYS A 193 -7.24 2.55 12.52
N LYS A 194 -7.95 1.67 11.80
CA LYS A 194 -8.01 0.24 12.09
C LYS A 194 -6.65 -0.46 11.97
N ARG A 195 -5.78 0.05 11.11
CA ARG A 195 -4.46 -0.52 10.80
C ARG A 195 -3.30 0.32 11.35
N ALA A 196 -3.58 1.28 12.23
CA ALA A 196 -2.58 2.24 12.70
C ALA A 196 -1.34 1.55 13.31
N SER A 197 -1.52 0.49 14.10
CA SER A 197 -0.41 -0.28 14.67
C SER A 197 0.53 -0.83 13.61
N ASP A 198 -0.01 -1.44 12.56
CA ASP A 198 0.77 -2.10 11.50
C ASP A 198 1.45 -1.07 10.59
N ILE A 199 0.79 0.08 10.37
CA ILE A 199 1.30 1.17 9.56
C ILE A 199 2.46 1.86 10.29
N LEU A 200 2.29 2.15 11.57
CA LEU A 200 3.29 2.84 12.38
C LEU A 200 4.48 1.95 12.71
N ALA A 201 4.29 0.63 12.78
CA ALA A 201 5.36 -0.33 13.00
C ALA A 201 6.45 -0.30 11.92
N TYR A 202 6.15 0.17 10.69
CA TYR A 202 7.15 0.37 9.66
C TYR A 202 8.26 1.34 10.09
N PHE A 203 7.90 2.42 10.77
CA PHE A 203 8.85 3.43 11.21
C PHE A 203 9.73 2.95 12.38
N ASP A 204 9.23 1.99 13.16
CA ASP A 204 10.00 1.32 14.21
C ASP A 204 10.87 0.19 13.62
N ARG A 205 10.61 -0.23 12.38
CA ARG A 205 11.31 -1.29 11.63
C ARG A 205 11.61 -0.82 10.19
N PRO A 206 12.42 0.25 10.03
CA PRO A 206 12.69 0.83 8.73
C PRO A 206 13.28 -0.20 7.76
N GLY A 207 12.94 -0.06 6.47
CA GLY A 207 13.37 -1.02 5.44
C GLY A 207 12.49 -2.28 5.31
N THR A 208 11.54 -2.50 6.22
CA THR A 208 10.59 -3.61 6.12
C THR A 208 9.58 -3.32 5.00
N SER A 209 9.74 -3.94 3.84
CA SER A 209 8.90 -3.77 2.67
C SER A 209 8.58 -5.08 2.00
N ASN A 210 7.40 -5.14 1.38
CA ASN A 210 6.97 -6.28 0.55
C ASN A 210 7.49 -6.19 -0.90
N GLY A 211 8.26 -5.15 -1.23
CA GLY A 211 8.84 -4.93 -2.56
C GLY A 211 9.59 -6.14 -3.14
N PRO A 212 10.44 -6.85 -2.37
CA PRO A 212 11.08 -8.07 -2.86
C PRO A 212 10.09 -9.18 -3.21
N THR A 213 8.96 -9.31 -2.49
CA THR A 213 7.88 -10.25 -2.80
C THR A 213 7.20 -9.87 -4.12
N GLU A 214 6.95 -8.59 -4.34
CA GLU A 214 6.36 -8.09 -5.59
C GLU A 214 7.30 -8.32 -6.77
N ALA A 215 8.61 -8.11 -6.59
CA ALA A 215 9.61 -8.39 -7.61
C ALA A 215 9.67 -9.88 -7.97
N LEU A 216 9.60 -10.78 -6.99
CA LEU A 216 9.50 -12.23 -7.21
C LEU A 216 8.20 -12.59 -7.91
N ASN A 217 7.06 -12.07 -7.47
CA ASN A 217 5.77 -12.29 -8.13
C ASN A 217 5.79 -11.83 -9.59
N GLY A 218 6.40 -10.67 -9.88
CA GLY A 218 6.55 -10.18 -11.24
C GLY A 218 7.38 -11.12 -12.13
N ARG A 219 8.46 -11.68 -11.60
CA ARG A 219 9.27 -12.69 -12.31
C ARG A 219 8.50 -13.98 -12.54
N LEU A 220 7.77 -14.46 -11.54
CA LEU A 220 6.94 -15.66 -11.63
C LEU A 220 5.82 -15.48 -12.66
N GLU A 221 5.14 -14.33 -12.68
CA GLU A 221 4.12 -14.03 -13.69
C GLU A 221 4.72 -13.90 -15.10
N HIS A 222 5.92 -13.35 -15.24
CA HIS A 222 6.64 -13.31 -16.51
C HIS A 222 6.98 -14.70 -17.01
N LEU A 223 7.52 -15.58 -16.15
CA LEU A 223 7.79 -16.98 -16.47
C LEU A 223 6.53 -17.71 -16.87
N ARG A 224 5.42 -17.51 -16.14
CA ARG A 224 4.13 -18.09 -16.47
C ARG A 224 3.60 -17.63 -17.84
N GLY A 225 3.77 -16.35 -18.16
CA GLY A 225 3.38 -15.79 -19.46
C GLY A 225 4.23 -16.29 -20.61
N SER A 226 5.53 -16.53 -20.37
CA SER A 226 6.50 -16.98 -21.38
C SER A 226 6.43 -18.50 -21.61
N ALA A 227 6.11 -19.27 -20.58
CA ALA A 227 5.99 -20.74 -20.65
C ALA A 227 4.56 -21.13 -21.07
N LEU A 228 4.23 -20.92 -22.32
CA LEU A 228 2.96 -21.28 -22.98
C LEU A 228 2.48 -22.69 -22.56
N GLY A 229 1.78 -22.85 -21.43
CA GLY A 229 1.24 -24.16 -21.07
C GLY A 229 1.06 -24.49 -19.58
N PHE A 230 1.56 -23.71 -18.65
CA PHE A 230 1.29 -23.95 -17.22
C PHE A 230 -0.15 -23.58 -16.84
N ARG A 231 -1.09 -24.44 -17.19
CA ARG A 231 -2.48 -24.36 -16.72
C ARG A 231 -2.67 -24.97 -15.33
N ASN A 232 -1.72 -25.81 -14.89
CA ASN A 232 -1.78 -26.51 -13.61
C ASN A 232 -0.74 -25.91 -12.64
N LEU A 233 -1.23 -25.47 -11.48
CA LEU A 233 -0.41 -24.86 -10.43
C LEU A 233 0.67 -25.83 -9.92
N THR A 234 0.40 -27.14 -9.87
CA THR A 234 1.35 -28.17 -9.45
C THR A 234 2.61 -28.17 -10.31
N ASN A 235 2.45 -28.04 -11.63
CA ASN A 235 3.58 -27.97 -12.56
C ASN A 235 4.33 -26.63 -12.51
N TYR A 236 3.76 -25.64 -11.85
CA TYR A 236 4.35 -24.32 -11.70
C TYR A 236 5.15 -24.20 -10.39
N ILE A 237 4.83 -25.00 -9.39
CA ILE A 237 5.48 -25.06 -8.09
C ILE A 237 6.65 -26.07 -8.07
N ALA A 238 6.61 -27.07 -8.93
CA ALA A 238 7.68 -28.08 -9.10
C ALA A 238 8.91 -27.49 -9.80
#